data_7a3a9708528f5d66169c9a488158273d
#
_entry.id   7a3a9708528f5d66169c9a488158273d
#
_cell.length_a   1.000
_cell.length_b   1.000
_cell.length_c   1.000
_cell.angle_alpha   90.00
_cell.angle_beta   90.00
_cell.angle_gamma   90.00
#
_symmetry.space_group_name_H-M   'P 1'
#
loop_
_entity.id
_entity.type
_entity.pdbx_description
1 polymer ?
#
loop_
_entity_poly.entity_id
_entity_poly.type
_entity_poly.pdbx_seq_one_letter_code
_entity_poly.pdbx_strand_id
1 'polypeptide(L)'
;MRAPRPSSPFLVRAGLAAMTAVLAAACSSGGSPAASGPSTAGAATSGPAASTTTSAAAQASCDTDPWGSVPVTVNHTVPVPPVPVVTSIKAAAHAECGYDRLVLSLSGKMPSYTVRYVSRVIADPSGQVVSLPGSKYLVITLRPGQAHQESGTPTLPRAVSAPGFPRLVSYALAGDFEGVVTVAVGLSGTAGIRVGELPGRLYVDFRN
;
A
#
# COMPACT_ATOMS: atom_id res chain seq x y z
N MET A 1 -46.78 -12.79 32.79
CA MET A 1 -46.30 -11.74 33.71
C MET A 1 -44.83 -11.48 33.37
N ARG A 2 -44.51 -10.34 32.83
CA ARG A 2 -43.20 -9.98 32.26
C ARG A 2 -42.61 -8.84 33.09
N ALA A 3 -41.49 -9.07 33.78
CA ALA A 3 -40.84 -8.05 34.60
C ALA A 3 -39.99 -7.08 33.73
N PRO A 4 -39.95 -5.80 34.04
CA PRO A 4 -39.15 -4.82 33.33
C PRO A 4 -37.68 -4.81 33.79
N ARG A 5 -36.76 -4.61 32.84
CA ARG A 5 -35.32 -4.42 33.07
C ARG A 5 -35.02 -2.96 33.46
N PRO A 6 -34.08 -2.71 34.37
CA PRO A 6 -33.67 -1.34 34.71
C PRO A 6 -32.68 -0.78 33.71
N SER A 7 -32.89 0.49 33.33
CA SER A 7 -32.00 1.33 32.51
C SER A 7 -30.90 1.94 33.39
N SER A 8 -29.64 1.80 33.00
CA SER A 8 -28.53 2.49 33.63
C SER A 8 -28.16 3.74 32.84
N PRO A 9 -27.96 4.90 33.48
CA PRO A 9 -27.51 6.11 32.77
C PRO A 9 -25.98 6.14 32.66
N PHE A 10 -25.48 6.37 31.46
CA PHE A 10 -24.08 6.66 31.21
C PHE A 10 -23.74 8.11 31.56
N LEU A 11 -22.83 8.27 32.51
CA LEU A 11 -22.22 9.54 32.91
C LEU A 11 -21.22 9.98 31.86
N VAL A 12 -21.52 11.12 31.22
CA VAL A 12 -20.57 11.89 30.38
C VAL A 12 -19.62 12.63 31.32
N ARG A 13 -18.34 12.31 31.26
CA ARG A 13 -17.26 13.14 31.84
C ARG A 13 -16.63 13.97 30.75
N ALA A 14 -16.89 15.26 30.80
CA ALA A 14 -16.15 16.30 30.09
C ALA A 14 -14.80 16.50 30.79
N GLY A 15 -13.71 16.28 30.06
CA GLY A 15 -12.34 16.61 30.50
C GLY A 15 -11.81 17.76 29.67
N LEU A 16 -11.76 18.93 30.32
CA LEU A 16 -11.11 20.16 29.86
C LEU A 16 -9.62 20.06 30.20
N ALA A 17 -8.71 20.15 29.25
CA ALA A 17 -7.30 20.33 29.55
C ALA A 17 -6.67 21.36 28.60
N ALA A 18 -5.98 22.28 29.24
CA ALA A 18 -5.53 23.58 28.80
C ALA A 18 -4.36 23.53 27.79
N MET A 19 -4.34 24.56 26.94
CA MET A 19 -3.22 25.02 26.13
C MET A 19 -2.06 25.51 27.02
N THR A 20 -0.85 25.15 26.61
CA THR A 20 0.34 25.97 26.92
C THR A 20 1.15 26.19 25.65
N ALA A 21 1.17 27.44 25.21
CA ALA A 21 2.06 27.95 24.18
C ALA A 21 3.41 28.28 24.79
N VAL A 22 4.51 27.90 24.14
CA VAL A 22 5.84 28.46 24.43
C VAL A 22 6.40 29.02 23.14
N LEU A 23 6.49 30.35 23.09
CA LEU A 23 7.31 31.13 22.16
C LEU A 23 8.75 31.15 22.67
N ALA A 24 9.71 30.91 21.81
CA ALA A 24 11.08 31.40 21.98
C ALA A 24 11.63 31.85 20.62
N ALA A 25 11.76 33.16 20.50
CA ALA A 25 12.52 33.86 19.47
C ALA A 25 13.95 34.04 19.95
N ALA A 26 14.94 33.86 19.06
CA ALA A 26 16.26 34.44 19.24
C ALA A 26 16.87 34.76 17.87
N CYS A 27 17.02 36.05 17.64
CA CYS A 27 17.86 36.66 16.60
C CYS A 27 19.34 36.52 16.94
N SER A 28 20.21 36.36 15.98
CA SER A 28 21.55 36.94 16.05
C SER A 28 22.11 37.20 14.66
N SER A 29 22.37 38.44 14.46
CA SER A 29 23.05 39.12 13.37
C SER A 29 24.58 39.09 13.54
N GLY A 30 25.32 39.22 12.44
CA GLY A 30 26.74 39.60 12.40
C GLY A 30 27.42 38.86 11.24
N GLY A 31 28.03 39.45 10.27
CA GLY A 31 28.75 40.66 10.10
C GLY A 31 29.84 40.34 9.07
N SER A 32 29.85 41.01 7.91
CA SER A 32 30.96 40.99 6.97
C SER A 32 32.14 41.79 7.54
N PRO A 33 33.38 41.50 7.14
CA PRO A 33 34.03 42.51 6.32
C PRO A 33 34.81 41.97 5.11
N ALA A 34 34.90 42.82 4.12
CA ALA A 34 35.71 42.72 2.92
C ALA A 34 37.19 42.93 3.22
N ALA A 35 38.06 42.23 2.49
CA ALA A 35 39.45 42.61 2.31
C ALA A 35 39.90 42.33 0.87
N SER A 36 40.28 43.36 0.22
CA SER A 36 40.86 43.45 -1.13
C SER A 36 42.33 43.08 -1.14
N GLY A 37 42.84 42.48 -2.26
CA GLY A 37 44.26 42.55 -2.63
C GLY A 37 44.79 41.27 -3.26
N PRO A 38 45.88 41.29 -4.07
CA PRO A 38 45.85 41.54 -5.50
C PRO A 38 46.25 40.29 -6.34
N SER A 39 46.03 40.40 -7.64
CA SER A 39 46.42 39.50 -8.72
C SER A 39 47.84 38.95 -8.65
N THR A 40 47.96 37.65 -8.89
CA THR A 40 49.16 37.08 -9.55
C THR A 40 48.72 36.00 -10.54
N ALA A 41 49.15 36.15 -11.75
CA ALA A 41 48.99 35.21 -12.85
C ALA A 41 49.80 33.93 -12.57
N GLY A 42 49.20 32.78 -12.78
CA GLY A 42 49.86 31.49 -12.61
C GLY A 42 49.15 30.36 -13.36
N ALA A 43 49.75 29.99 -14.47
CA ALA A 43 49.79 28.67 -15.10
C ALA A 43 48.48 27.88 -15.26
N ALA A 44 48.07 27.70 -16.50
CA ALA A 44 47.15 26.67 -16.96
C ALA A 44 47.66 25.27 -16.60
N THR A 45 46.98 24.59 -15.70
CA THR A 45 47.12 23.14 -15.48
C THR A 45 45.83 22.49 -16.00
N SER A 46 46.01 21.73 -17.10
CA SER A 46 44.97 20.89 -17.68
C SER A 46 44.49 19.87 -16.66
N GLY A 47 43.38 20.11 -16.00
CA GLY A 47 42.70 19.13 -15.14
C GLY A 47 42.07 18.02 -16.00
N PRO A 48 42.08 16.77 -15.52
CA PRO A 48 41.44 15.66 -16.23
C PRO A 48 39.95 15.94 -16.37
N ALA A 49 39.45 15.76 -17.60
CA ALA A 49 38.06 15.82 -17.93
C ALA A 49 37.30 14.85 -17.00
N ALA A 50 36.41 15.40 -16.18
CA ALA A 50 35.46 14.60 -15.41
C ALA A 50 34.60 13.84 -16.43
N SER A 51 34.85 12.54 -16.55
CA SER A 51 33.96 11.65 -17.27
C SER A 51 32.62 11.66 -16.52
N THR A 52 31.66 12.39 -17.04
CA THR A 52 30.26 12.25 -16.64
C THR A 52 29.80 10.85 -17.01
N THR A 53 29.89 9.94 -16.05
CA THR A 53 29.26 8.63 -16.15
C THR A 53 27.74 8.90 -16.14
N THR A 54 27.18 9.04 -17.34
CA THR A 54 25.74 9.00 -17.52
C THR A 54 25.31 7.61 -17.04
N SER A 55 24.80 7.54 -15.83
CA SER A 55 24.11 6.35 -15.34
C SER A 55 22.96 6.11 -16.30
N ALA A 56 23.13 5.17 -17.22
CA ALA A 56 22.04 4.64 -18.00
C ALA A 56 21.05 4.07 -16.99
N ALA A 57 19.98 4.82 -16.72
CA ALA A 57 18.83 4.29 -16.00
C ALA A 57 18.44 3.02 -16.76
N ALA A 58 18.53 1.88 -16.09
CA ALA A 58 18.08 0.61 -16.65
C ALA A 58 16.64 0.82 -17.08
N GLN A 59 16.38 0.83 -18.39
CA GLN A 59 15.04 0.90 -18.92
C GLN A 59 14.32 -0.33 -18.42
N ALA A 60 13.34 -0.13 -17.54
CA ALA A 60 12.50 -1.20 -17.08
C ALA A 60 11.81 -1.79 -18.31
N SER A 61 12.13 -3.04 -18.64
CA SER A 61 11.41 -3.75 -19.70
C SER A 61 9.99 -3.96 -19.22
N CYS A 62 9.02 -3.37 -19.93
CA CYS A 62 7.62 -3.57 -19.63
C CYS A 62 7.23 -5.02 -19.89
N ASP A 63 6.51 -5.58 -18.95
CA ASP A 63 5.96 -6.91 -19.05
C ASP A 63 4.98 -6.99 -20.25
N THR A 64 5.20 -7.94 -21.15
CA THR A 64 4.44 -8.10 -22.39
C THR A 64 3.31 -9.12 -22.29
N ASP A 65 3.10 -9.73 -21.13
CA ASP A 65 2.00 -10.68 -20.94
C ASP A 65 0.65 -10.04 -21.29
N PRO A 66 -0.24 -10.77 -21.93
CA PRO A 66 -1.52 -10.22 -22.39
C PRO A 66 -2.39 -9.78 -21.22
N TRP A 67 -3.13 -8.70 -21.43
CA TRP A 67 -4.15 -8.26 -20.50
C TRP A 67 -5.34 -9.19 -20.56
N GLY A 68 -5.71 -9.73 -19.40
CA GLY A 68 -6.86 -10.58 -19.23
C GLY A 68 -8.06 -9.85 -18.65
N SER A 69 -9.07 -10.65 -18.37
CA SER A 69 -10.27 -10.24 -17.66
C SER A 69 -10.42 -11.04 -16.36
N VAL A 70 -11.27 -10.57 -15.45
CA VAL A 70 -11.64 -11.31 -14.24
C VAL A 70 -13.04 -11.92 -14.40
N PRO A 71 -13.38 -13.03 -13.71
CA PRO A 71 -12.64 -13.59 -12.59
C PRO A 71 -11.42 -14.42 -12.98
N VAL A 72 -10.35 -14.31 -12.18
CA VAL A 72 -9.20 -15.22 -12.22
C VAL A 72 -9.27 -16.10 -10.98
N THR A 73 -9.10 -17.40 -11.16
CA THR A 73 -9.03 -18.37 -10.04
C THR A 73 -7.82 -19.26 -10.25
N VAL A 74 -6.96 -19.34 -9.25
CA VAL A 74 -5.79 -20.22 -9.25
C VAL A 74 -5.85 -21.09 -8.00
N ASN A 75 -5.69 -22.38 -8.19
CA ASN A 75 -5.74 -23.36 -7.11
C ASN A 75 -4.34 -23.90 -6.83
N HIS A 76 -3.93 -23.84 -5.59
CA HIS A 76 -2.70 -24.43 -5.08
C HIS A 76 -3.00 -25.45 -4.00
N THR A 77 -2.22 -26.51 -3.94
CA THR A 77 -2.23 -27.44 -2.80
C THR A 77 -1.26 -26.94 -1.75
N VAL A 78 -1.79 -26.42 -0.66
CA VAL A 78 -1.00 -25.85 0.44
C VAL A 78 -1.19 -26.72 1.67
N PRO A 79 -0.13 -27.42 2.15
CA PRO A 79 -0.20 -28.11 3.41
C PRO A 79 -0.30 -27.10 4.55
N VAL A 80 -1.18 -27.34 5.50
CA VAL A 80 -1.33 -26.55 6.72
C VAL A 80 -1.30 -27.49 7.91
N PRO A 81 -0.65 -27.12 9.02
CA PRO A 81 0.21 -25.95 9.24
C PRO A 81 1.54 -26.01 8.49
N PRO A 82 2.27 -24.90 8.29
CA PRO A 82 1.88 -23.54 8.68
C PRO A 82 0.94 -22.90 7.67
N VAL A 83 0.05 -22.04 8.14
CA VAL A 83 -0.83 -21.23 7.28
C VAL A 83 -0.01 -20.11 6.63
N PRO A 84 -0.13 -19.87 5.31
CA PRO A 84 0.51 -18.73 4.66
C PRO A 84 0.06 -17.39 5.24
N VAL A 85 1.01 -16.49 5.46
CA VAL A 85 0.74 -15.16 6.06
C VAL A 85 0.98 -14.06 5.06
N VAL A 86 -0.01 -13.20 4.85
CA VAL A 86 0.18 -11.95 4.10
C VAL A 86 0.90 -10.95 4.99
N THR A 87 2.12 -10.59 4.62
CA THR A 87 3.02 -9.76 5.45
C THR A 87 3.03 -8.29 5.05
N SER A 88 2.71 -7.99 3.80
CA SER A 88 2.58 -6.60 3.34
C SER A 88 1.72 -6.49 2.08
N ILE A 89 1.14 -5.30 1.89
CA ILE A 89 0.50 -4.88 0.64
C ILE A 89 1.20 -3.59 0.21
N LYS A 90 1.71 -3.56 -1.03
CA LYS A 90 2.36 -2.38 -1.60
C LYS A 90 1.79 -2.09 -2.98
N ALA A 91 1.70 -0.80 -3.31
CA ALA A 91 1.25 -0.34 -4.61
C ALA A 91 2.34 0.52 -5.27
N ALA A 92 2.43 0.43 -6.60
CA ALA A 92 3.32 1.24 -7.41
C ALA A 92 2.66 1.60 -8.74
N ALA A 93 2.88 2.81 -9.23
CA ALA A 93 2.54 3.20 -10.58
C ALA A 93 3.73 2.87 -11.50
N HIS A 94 3.45 2.20 -12.60
CA HIS A 94 4.39 1.93 -13.70
C HIS A 94 3.93 2.74 -14.91
N ALA A 95 4.04 4.06 -14.80
CA ALA A 95 3.51 4.99 -15.80
C ALA A 95 4.14 4.79 -17.19
N GLU A 96 5.43 4.46 -17.23
CA GLU A 96 6.18 4.16 -18.44
C GLU A 96 5.67 2.91 -19.18
N CYS A 97 5.01 2.01 -18.43
CA CYS A 97 4.44 0.76 -18.96
C CYS A 97 2.91 0.78 -19.05
N GLY A 98 2.28 1.88 -18.63
CA GLY A 98 0.84 2.08 -18.72
C GLY A 98 0.01 1.20 -17.79
N TYR A 99 0.50 0.91 -16.57
CA TYR A 99 -0.26 0.17 -15.56
C TYR A 99 0.11 0.58 -14.13
N ASP A 100 -0.79 0.29 -13.22
CA ASP A 100 -0.53 0.31 -11.78
C ASP A 100 -0.46 -1.11 -11.24
N ARG A 101 0.41 -1.38 -10.27
CA ARG A 101 0.62 -2.70 -9.67
C ARG A 101 0.31 -2.71 -8.19
N LEU A 102 -0.43 -3.71 -7.74
CA LEU A 102 -0.58 -4.08 -6.33
C LEU A 102 0.18 -5.37 -6.07
N VAL A 103 1.01 -5.39 -5.04
CA VAL A 103 1.81 -6.57 -4.64
C VAL A 103 1.44 -6.96 -3.22
N LEU A 104 1.05 -8.21 -3.06
CA LEU A 104 0.87 -8.87 -1.76
C LEU A 104 2.13 -9.72 -1.50
N SER A 105 2.86 -9.43 -0.42
CA SER A 105 3.97 -10.27 0.01
C SER A 105 3.46 -11.32 0.98
N LEU A 106 3.95 -12.55 0.82
CA LEU A 106 3.52 -13.69 1.60
C LEU A 106 4.73 -14.38 2.27
N SER A 107 4.53 -14.87 3.46
CA SER A 107 5.38 -15.85 4.12
C SER A 107 4.73 -17.22 3.96
N GLY A 108 5.55 -18.24 3.68
CA GLY A 108 5.05 -19.59 3.41
C GLY A 108 4.77 -19.84 1.92
N LYS A 109 3.98 -20.87 1.63
CA LYS A 109 3.63 -21.24 0.26
C LYS A 109 2.55 -20.33 -0.31
N MET A 110 2.54 -20.20 -1.64
CA MET A 110 1.49 -19.46 -2.34
C MET A 110 0.12 -20.13 -2.10
N PRO A 111 -0.86 -19.44 -1.53
CA PRO A 111 -2.21 -19.97 -1.33
C PRO A 111 -3.00 -19.99 -2.65
N SER A 112 -4.10 -20.71 -2.69
CA SER A 112 -5.11 -20.51 -3.73
C SER A 112 -5.65 -19.10 -3.65
N TYR A 113 -5.99 -18.52 -4.79
CA TYR A 113 -6.56 -17.17 -4.80
C TYR A 113 -7.60 -16.98 -5.89
N THR A 114 -8.48 -16.00 -5.64
CA THR A 114 -9.42 -15.48 -6.64
C THR A 114 -9.31 -13.98 -6.75
N VAL A 115 -9.44 -13.46 -7.96
CA VAL A 115 -9.50 -12.02 -8.26
C VAL A 115 -10.78 -11.77 -9.03
N ARG A 116 -11.67 -10.90 -8.52
CA ARG A 116 -12.97 -10.65 -9.18
C ARG A 116 -13.51 -9.26 -8.89
N TYR A 117 -14.27 -8.69 -9.83
CA TYR A 117 -15.06 -7.49 -9.58
C TYR A 117 -16.23 -7.77 -8.63
N VAL A 118 -16.57 -6.78 -7.84
CA VAL A 118 -17.73 -6.76 -6.95
C VAL A 118 -18.47 -5.42 -7.07
N SER A 119 -19.78 -5.43 -6.82
CA SER A 119 -20.56 -4.19 -6.80
C SER A 119 -20.28 -3.34 -5.58
N ARG A 120 -19.91 -3.98 -4.46
CA ARG A 120 -19.53 -3.37 -3.20
C ARG A 120 -18.61 -4.31 -2.43
N VAL A 121 -17.74 -3.75 -1.60
CA VAL A 121 -16.86 -4.51 -0.71
C VAL A 121 -17.58 -4.78 0.61
N ILE A 122 -17.53 -6.02 1.05
CA ILE A 122 -18.08 -6.45 2.34
C ILE A 122 -16.92 -6.92 3.21
N ALA A 123 -16.89 -6.47 4.44
CA ALA A 123 -15.89 -6.88 5.42
C ALA A 123 -16.25 -8.22 6.07
N ASP A 124 -15.29 -9.13 6.12
CA ASP A 124 -15.38 -10.38 6.86
C ASP A 124 -14.76 -10.23 8.27
N PRO A 125 -15.40 -10.77 9.33
CA PRO A 125 -16.68 -11.48 9.38
C PRO A 125 -17.89 -10.56 9.63
N SER A 126 -17.73 -9.24 9.72
CA SER A 126 -18.76 -8.33 10.20
C SER A 126 -19.95 -8.15 9.24
N GLY A 127 -19.78 -8.46 7.96
CA GLY A 127 -20.79 -8.22 6.92
C GLY A 127 -21.01 -6.73 6.59
N GLN A 128 -20.23 -5.83 7.17
CA GLN A 128 -20.36 -4.38 6.93
C GLN A 128 -19.77 -3.97 5.58
N VAL A 129 -20.35 -2.94 4.98
CA VAL A 129 -19.79 -2.35 3.76
C VAL A 129 -18.51 -1.61 4.07
N VAL A 130 -17.42 -1.94 3.38
CA VAL A 130 -16.17 -1.20 3.42
C VAL A 130 -16.24 -0.06 2.40
N SER A 131 -16.18 1.17 2.90
CA SER A 131 -16.11 2.35 2.02
C SER A 131 -14.69 2.54 1.51
N LEU A 132 -14.53 2.45 0.19
CA LEU A 132 -13.26 2.66 -0.51
C LEU A 132 -13.41 3.74 -1.57
N PRO A 133 -12.44 4.66 -1.71
CA PRO A 133 -12.35 5.50 -2.89
C PRO A 133 -12.24 4.67 -4.17
N GLY A 134 -12.99 5.05 -5.21
CA GLY A 134 -13.00 4.37 -6.50
C GLY A 134 -14.42 4.32 -7.09
N SER A 135 -14.52 4.01 -8.39
CA SER A 135 -15.79 3.84 -9.10
C SER A 135 -16.10 2.38 -9.43
N LYS A 136 -15.08 1.53 -9.37
CA LYS A 136 -15.18 0.06 -9.51
C LYS A 136 -14.41 -0.60 -8.39
N TYR A 137 -14.91 -1.74 -7.95
CA TYR A 137 -14.30 -2.49 -6.85
C TYR A 137 -13.92 -3.89 -7.29
N LEU A 138 -12.79 -4.34 -6.79
CA LEU A 138 -12.28 -5.67 -7.02
C LEU A 138 -11.87 -6.27 -5.68
N VAL A 139 -12.04 -7.56 -5.50
CA VAL A 139 -11.55 -8.30 -4.34
C VAL A 139 -10.57 -9.36 -4.76
N ILE A 140 -9.51 -9.50 -3.97
CA ILE A 140 -8.51 -10.55 -4.03
C ILE A 140 -8.70 -11.38 -2.76
N THR A 141 -9.06 -12.65 -2.93
CA THR A 141 -9.28 -13.57 -1.80
C THR A 141 -8.21 -14.65 -1.84
N LEU A 142 -7.52 -14.87 -0.73
CA LEU A 142 -6.49 -15.91 -0.58
C LEU A 142 -6.97 -16.96 0.42
N ARG A 143 -6.76 -18.26 0.08
CA ARG A 143 -7.16 -19.40 0.92
C ARG A 143 -6.25 -20.62 0.65
N PRO A 144 -5.67 -21.29 1.71
CA PRO A 144 -5.63 -20.83 3.09
C PRO A 144 -4.73 -19.59 3.24
N GLY A 145 -5.06 -18.68 4.15
CA GLY A 145 -4.25 -17.49 4.39
C GLY A 145 -4.67 -16.77 5.67
N GLN A 146 -3.75 -16.01 6.22
CA GLN A 146 -4.00 -15.13 7.35
C GLN A 146 -3.20 -13.82 7.21
N ALA A 147 -3.69 -12.75 7.82
CA ALA A 147 -3.03 -11.44 7.88
C ALA A 147 -2.69 -11.06 9.33
N HIS A 148 -2.37 -12.05 10.13
CA HIS A 148 -1.91 -11.94 11.52
C HIS A 148 -0.85 -13.00 11.80
N GLN A 149 -0.06 -12.81 12.84
CA GLN A 149 0.87 -13.80 13.37
C GLN A 149 0.14 -14.82 14.25
N GLU A 150 0.79 -15.92 14.62
CA GLU A 150 0.22 -16.91 15.55
C GLU A 150 -0.17 -16.29 16.91
N SER A 151 0.51 -15.21 17.31
CA SER A 151 0.14 -14.41 18.49
C SER A 151 -1.18 -13.63 18.35
N GLY A 152 -1.79 -13.63 17.17
CA GLY A 152 -2.94 -12.78 16.84
C GLY A 152 -2.56 -11.35 16.46
N THR A 153 -1.27 -11.00 16.46
CA THR A 153 -0.82 -9.64 16.06
C THR A 153 -1.05 -9.41 14.56
N PRO A 154 -1.82 -8.40 14.14
CA PRO A 154 -2.05 -8.11 12.73
C PRO A 154 -0.74 -7.80 11.98
N THR A 155 -0.59 -8.31 10.78
CA THR A 155 0.54 -8.02 9.89
C THR A 155 0.23 -6.87 8.92
N LEU A 156 -1.04 -6.55 8.75
CA LEU A 156 -1.52 -5.51 7.85
C LEU A 156 -2.35 -4.46 8.60
N PRO A 157 -2.23 -3.18 8.23
CA PRO A 157 -3.13 -2.15 8.76
C PRO A 157 -4.55 -2.36 8.20
N ARG A 158 -5.57 -2.08 9.02
CA ARG A 158 -6.97 -2.08 8.57
C ARG A 158 -7.39 -0.76 7.89
N ALA A 159 -6.53 0.25 7.95
CA ALA A 159 -6.78 1.54 7.31
C ALA A 159 -6.80 1.42 5.79
N VAL A 160 -7.64 2.23 5.15
CA VAL A 160 -7.63 2.38 3.69
C VAL A 160 -6.37 3.12 3.26
N SER A 161 -5.64 2.53 2.33
CA SER A 161 -4.53 3.18 1.62
C SER A 161 -5.07 3.75 0.31
N ALA A 162 -4.78 5.01 0.03
CA ALA A 162 -5.26 5.70 -1.16
C ALA A 162 -4.08 6.34 -1.91
N PRO A 163 -3.30 5.57 -2.68
CA PRO A 163 -2.17 6.10 -3.45
C PRO A 163 -2.59 7.07 -4.54
N GLY A 164 -3.86 7.00 -5.00
CA GLY A 164 -4.40 7.90 -6.02
C GLY A 164 -3.73 7.75 -7.38
N PHE A 165 -3.31 6.55 -7.74
CA PHE A 165 -2.71 6.28 -9.05
C PHE A 165 -3.77 6.34 -10.17
N PRO A 166 -3.38 6.44 -11.44
CA PRO A 166 -4.30 6.60 -12.55
C PRO A 166 -5.43 5.55 -12.58
N ARG A 167 -5.11 4.29 -12.28
CA ARG A 167 -6.09 3.21 -12.23
C ARG A 167 -6.36 2.70 -10.82
N LEU A 168 -5.31 2.43 -10.04
CA LEU A 168 -5.40 1.97 -8.66
C LEU A 168 -5.60 3.16 -7.71
N VAL A 169 -6.85 3.40 -7.33
CA VAL A 169 -7.22 4.56 -6.48
C VAL A 169 -6.99 4.24 -5.01
N SER A 170 -7.38 3.05 -4.56
CA SER A 170 -7.29 2.66 -3.15
C SER A 170 -7.21 1.15 -2.96
N TYR A 171 -6.79 0.74 -1.76
CA TYR A 171 -6.86 -0.64 -1.31
C TYR A 171 -6.97 -0.74 0.21
N ALA A 172 -7.50 -1.85 0.72
CA ALA A 172 -7.61 -2.14 2.15
C ALA A 172 -7.68 -3.64 2.43
N LEU A 173 -7.31 -4.04 3.64
CA LEU A 173 -7.66 -5.35 4.19
C LEU A 173 -9.15 -5.34 4.54
N ALA A 174 -9.96 -6.11 3.82
CA ALA A 174 -11.40 -6.23 4.03
C ALA A 174 -11.78 -7.42 4.92
N GLY A 175 -10.94 -8.46 4.98
CA GLY A 175 -11.19 -9.63 5.82
C GLY A 175 -9.91 -10.38 6.16
N ASP A 176 -9.88 -10.93 7.38
CA ASP A 176 -8.88 -11.86 7.89
C ASP A 176 -9.60 -12.76 8.91
N PHE A 177 -10.20 -13.84 8.41
CA PHE A 177 -11.08 -14.68 9.21
C PHE A 177 -11.13 -16.12 8.66
N GLU A 178 -11.09 -17.11 9.54
CA GLU A 178 -11.19 -18.56 9.23
C GLU A 178 -10.28 -19.03 8.08
N GLY A 179 -9.04 -18.56 8.08
CA GLY A 179 -8.07 -18.96 7.06
C GLY A 179 -8.33 -18.33 5.68
N VAL A 180 -9.07 -17.24 5.64
CA VAL A 180 -9.35 -16.46 4.43
C VAL A 180 -8.91 -15.03 4.62
N VAL A 181 -8.06 -14.53 3.71
CA VAL A 181 -7.70 -13.12 3.63
C VAL A 181 -8.38 -12.49 2.42
N THR A 182 -9.09 -11.40 2.65
CA THR A 182 -9.75 -10.62 1.60
C THR A 182 -9.14 -9.22 1.53
N VAL A 183 -8.52 -8.91 0.39
CA VAL A 183 -8.01 -7.58 0.06
C VAL A 183 -8.95 -6.92 -0.93
N ALA A 184 -9.41 -5.73 -0.57
CA ALA A 184 -10.27 -4.91 -1.42
C ALA A 184 -9.46 -3.87 -2.19
N VAL A 185 -9.86 -3.61 -3.42
CA VAL A 185 -9.23 -2.66 -4.33
C VAL A 185 -10.28 -1.75 -4.93
N GLY A 186 -10.05 -0.44 -4.85
CA GLY A 186 -10.83 0.59 -5.53
C GLY A 186 -10.11 1.08 -6.79
N LEU A 187 -10.80 1.04 -7.91
CA LEU A 187 -10.30 1.46 -9.22
C LEU A 187 -11.05 2.67 -9.74
N SER A 188 -10.39 3.50 -10.56
CA SER A 188 -11.02 4.65 -11.24
C SER A 188 -12.03 4.23 -12.32
N GLY A 189 -11.97 2.98 -12.79
CA GLY A 189 -12.84 2.39 -13.81
C GLY A 189 -12.53 0.92 -14.02
N THR A 190 -13.20 0.28 -14.97
CA THR A 190 -12.86 -1.09 -15.38
C THR A 190 -11.49 -1.09 -16.06
N ALA A 191 -10.66 -2.06 -15.74
CA ALA A 191 -9.29 -2.21 -16.25
C ALA A 191 -9.10 -3.59 -16.89
N GLY A 192 -8.18 -3.70 -17.83
CA GLY A 192 -7.53 -4.97 -18.13
C GLY A 192 -6.71 -5.39 -16.91
N ILE A 193 -6.80 -6.65 -16.55
CA ILE A 193 -6.15 -7.20 -15.35
C ILE A 193 -5.10 -8.21 -15.77
N ARG A 194 -3.96 -8.17 -15.11
CA ARG A 194 -2.93 -9.19 -15.21
C ARG A 194 -2.56 -9.63 -13.81
N VAL A 195 -2.61 -10.93 -13.55
CA VAL A 195 -2.29 -11.53 -12.26
C VAL A 195 -1.11 -12.46 -12.45
N GLY A 196 -0.13 -12.36 -11.58
CA GLY A 196 1.03 -13.24 -11.64
C GLY A 196 1.67 -13.46 -10.28
N GLU A 197 2.54 -14.46 -10.25
CA GLU A 197 3.22 -14.93 -9.06
C GLU A 197 4.73 -14.75 -9.19
N LEU A 198 5.34 -14.32 -8.12
CA LEU A 198 6.79 -14.32 -7.90
C LEU A 198 7.08 -15.06 -6.60
N PRO A 199 8.31 -15.49 -6.35
CA PRO A 199 8.65 -16.12 -5.07
C PRO A 199 8.19 -15.29 -3.87
N GLY A 200 7.21 -15.81 -3.11
CA GLY A 200 6.62 -15.15 -1.95
C GLY A 200 5.79 -13.90 -2.26
N ARG A 201 5.33 -13.71 -3.49
CA ARG A 201 4.54 -12.53 -3.88
C ARG A 201 3.46 -12.89 -4.89
N LEU A 202 2.26 -12.35 -4.66
CA LEU A 202 1.20 -12.26 -5.64
C LEU A 202 1.14 -10.81 -6.14
N TYR A 203 1.12 -10.58 -7.44
CA TYR A 203 0.90 -9.23 -7.98
C TYR A 203 -0.35 -9.17 -8.85
N VAL A 204 -0.96 -8.00 -8.87
CA VAL A 204 -2.09 -7.69 -9.74
C VAL A 204 -1.82 -6.35 -10.40
N ASP A 205 -1.80 -6.35 -11.72
CA ASP A 205 -1.64 -5.17 -12.55
C ASP A 205 -2.99 -4.71 -13.08
N PHE A 206 -3.15 -3.42 -13.14
CA PHE A 206 -4.34 -2.71 -13.61
C PHE A 206 -3.94 -1.79 -14.76
N ARG A 207 -4.39 -2.10 -15.96
CA ARG A 207 -4.11 -1.28 -17.15
C ARG A 207 -4.71 0.13 -16.99
N ASN A 208 -3.91 1.14 -17.27
CA ASN A 208 -4.31 2.56 -17.24
C ASN A 208 -5.20 2.94 -18.41
#